data_aed76f24c78f12fe71fb54d41c7b3b49
#
_entry.id   aed76f24c78f12fe71fb54d41c7b3b49
#
_cell.length_a   1.000
_cell.length_b   1.000
_cell.length_c   1.000
_cell.angle_alpha   90.00
_cell.angle_beta   90.00
_cell.angle_gamma   90.00
#
_symmetry.space_group_name_H-M   'P 1'
#
loop_
_entity.id
_entity.type
_entity.pdbx_description
1 polymer ?
#
loop_
_entity_poly.entity_id
_entity_poly.type
_entity_poly.pdbx_seq_one_letter_code
_entity_poly.pdbx_strand_id
1 'polypeptide(L)'
;TGYRPIIDAFRVFAKTDNSMYTKSDQTNGEFICPSSGKPCSCGESEVHNCENSAGGVICGEHRPVSYCEINGSLYNEKELIFPPKLVLRNDLPLKLHGFGGIRWYRPLKLKNLLDLKSAYPDAKLVAGNTEVGIEINFKSAQYPILICVTHVPELNVLSIKENGVEIGSSGXXXXXXXXXXXXXXXXXXXXXXXXXAISEQLKWFPGKQVKNVASVGGNICTASPISDLNPLWMAVRAEFHIVDSKGNIRTVHSKDLFLGYRKVDLVQGEILLSIFLPWSRHYEFVKEFKQSHRREDDIALVNAGMRVYLEEVG
;
A
#
# COMPACT_ATOMS: atom_id res chain seq x y z
N THR A 1 -20.16 -0.44 0.56
CA THR A 1 -19.22 -1.29 -0.14
C THR A 1 -18.48 -2.27 0.75
N GLY A 2 -18.22 -1.96 2.01
CA GLY A 2 -17.41 -2.80 2.90
C GLY A 2 -18.16 -3.89 3.64
N TYR A 3 -19.46 -3.78 3.77
CA TYR A 3 -20.21 -4.68 4.65
C TYR A 3 -20.46 -6.05 4.02
N ARG A 4 -20.65 -6.14 2.72
CA ARG A 4 -21.00 -7.40 2.08
C ARG A 4 -19.90 -8.47 2.24
N PRO A 5 -18.64 -8.18 1.98
CA PRO A 5 -17.57 -9.16 2.23
C PRO A 5 -17.48 -9.61 3.68
N ILE A 6 -17.74 -8.70 4.63
CA ILE A 6 -17.75 -9.04 6.05
C ILE A 6 -18.91 -10.00 6.34
N ILE A 7 -20.10 -9.67 5.86
CA ILE A 7 -21.30 -10.52 6.04
C ILE A 7 -21.06 -11.91 5.43
N ASP A 8 -20.52 -11.95 4.21
CA ASP A 8 -20.30 -13.22 3.51
C ASP A 8 -19.23 -14.07 4.22
N ALA A 9 -18.18 -13.44 4.77
CA ALA A 9 -17.18 -14.14 5.58
C ALA A 9 -17.81 -14.76 6.83
N PHE A 10 -18.64 -13.99 7.55
CA PHE A 10 -19.30 -14.49 8.75
C PHE A 10 -20.39 -15.54 8.44
N ARG A 11 -20.98 -15.51 7.26
CA ARG A 11 -21.94 -16.52 6.84
C ARG A 11 -21.35 -17.92 6.76
N VAL A 12 -20.05 -18.00 6.44
CA VAL A 12 -19.36 -19.29 6.41
C VAL A 12 -19.38 -19.92 7.83
N PHE A 13 -19.14 -19.12 8.84
CA PHE A 13 -19.18 -19.58 10.22
C PHE A 13 -20.61 -19.84 10.71
N ALA A 14 -21.57 -19.03 10.26
CA ALA A 14 -22.98 -19.21 10.64
C ALA A 14 -23.60 -20.50 10.07
N LYS A 15 -23.07 -21.00 8.99
CA LYS A 15 -23.51 -22.27 8.40
C LYS A 15 -22.91 -23.48 9.11
N THR A 16 -21.95 -23.28 9.98
CA THR A 16 -21.37 -24.37 10.75
C THR A 16 -22.40 -24.78 11.81
N ASP A 17 -22.72 -26.04 11.82
CA ASP A 17 -23.69 -26.62 12.76
C ASP A 17 -23.32 -26.23 14.18
N ASN A 18 -24.26 -25.65 14.91
CA ASN A 18 -24.07 -25.25 16.30
C ASN A 18 -23.62 -26.41 17.19
N SER A 19 -23.77 -27.66 16.73
CA SER A 19 -23.27 -28.81 17.46
C SER A 19 -21.76 -28.76 17.70
N MET A 20 -21.02 -28.01 16.90
CA MET A 20 -19.57 -27.87 17.08
C MET A 20 -19.20 -26.95 18.26
N TYR A 21 -20.14 -26.09 18.67
CA TYR A 21 -19.88 -25.16 19.79
C TYR A 21 -20.57 -25.54 21.08
N THR A 22 -21.53 -26.46 21.03
CA THR A 22 -22.30 -26.85 22.23
C THR A 22 -21.77 -28.09 22.94
N LYS A 23 -20.75 -28.73 22.39
CA LYS A 23 -20.14 -29.91 23.04
C LYS A 23 -18.87 -29.50 23.80
N SER A 24 -18.99 -28.53 24.71
CA SER A 24 -17.92 -28.24 25.64
C SER A 24 -17.96 -29.15 26.87
N ASP A 25 -19.01 -29.99 26.98
CA ASP A 25 -19.10 -30.93 28.10
C ASP A 25 -19.00 -32.37 27.57
N GLN A 26 -17.92 -32.96 27.98
CA GLN A 26 -17.69 -34.41 28.02
C GLN A 26 -17.21 -35.06 26.75
N THR A 27 -16.06 -35.61 26.92
CA THR A 27 -15.32 -36.61 26.19
C THR A 27 -14.34 -36.12 25.12
N ASN A 28 -13.18 -36.66 25.21
CA ASN A 28 -12.00 -36.74 24.38
C ASN A 28 -12.23 -36.64 22.85
N GLY A 29 -13.03 -35.66 22.42
CA GLY A 29 -13.20 -35.38 20.99
C GLY A 29 -12.20 -34.34 20.53
N GLU A 30 -11.28 -34.71 19.70
CA GLU A 30 -10.34 -33.78 19.07
C GLU A 30 -11.13 -32.67 18.35
N PHE A 31 -10.86 -31.44 18.73
CA PHE A 31 -11.45 -30.28 18.06
C PHE A 31 -10.91 -30.21 16.62
N ILE A 32 -11.80 -30.31 15.68
CA ILE A 32 -11.42 -30.24 14.26
C ILE A 32 -11.37 -28.77 13.84
N CYS A 33 -10.22 -28.33 13.37
CA CYS A 33 -9.98 -26.96 12.94
C CYS A 33 -10.85 -26.64 11.72
N PRO A 34 -11.74 -25.63 11.79
CA PRO A 34 -12.61 -25.30 10.65
C PRO A 34 -11.85 -24.87 9.39
N SER A 35 -10.64 -24.38 9.53
CA SER A 35 -9.86 -23.90 8.39
C SER A 35 -9.07 -25.00 7.69
N SER A 36 -8.73 -26.09 8.40
CA SER A 36 -7.90 -27.15 7.82
C SER A 36 -8.62 -28.50 7.72
N GLY A 37 -9.76 -28.68 8.41
CA GLY A 37 -10.49 -29.92 8.44
C GLY A 37 -9.74 -31.04 9.18
N LYS A 38 -8.72 -30.72 9.95
CA LYS A 38 -7.89 -31.69 10.69
C LYS A 38 -7.98 -31.40 12.20
N PRO A 39 -7.59 -32.33 13.06
CA PRO A 39 -7.52 -32.06 14.50
C PRO A 39 -6.74 -30.76 14.75
N CYS A 40 -7.29 -29.91 15.60
CA CYS A 40 -6.74 -28.58 15.84
C CYS A 40 -5.64 -28.62 16.89
N SER A 41 -4.43 -28.31 16.50
CA SER A 41 -3.29 -28.15 17.40
C SER A 41 -3.03 -26.71 17.82
N CYS A 42 -3.92 -25.78 17.46
CA CYS A 42 -3.72 -24.35 17.69
C CYS A 42 -3.70 -23.98 19.18
N GLY A 43 -4.34 -24.79 20.03
CA GLY A 43 -4.43 -24.51 21.47
C GLY A 43 -3.50 -25.35 22.35
N GLU A 44 -2.82 -26.31 21.77
CA GLU A 44 -1.88 -27.13 22.52
C GLU A 44 -0.51 -26.44 22.58
N SER A 45 -0.29 -25.72 23.64
CA SER A 45 1.06 -25.30 24.00
C SER A 45 1.76 -26.50 24.61
N GLU A 46 2.25 -27.39 23.77
CA GLU A 46 3.24 -28.34 24.27
C GLU A 46 4.48 -27.52 24.62
N VAL A 47 4.73 -27.46 25.92
CA VAL A 47 5.99 -26.99 26.44
C VAL A 47 7.01 -28.09 26.07
N HIS A 48 7.49 -28.04 24.83
CA HIS A 48 8.63 -28.84 24.48
C HIS A 48 9.85 -28.23 25.18
N ASN A 49 10.25 -28.88 26.25
CA ASN A 49 11.58 -28.64 26.81
C ASN A 49 12.60 -28.96 25.72
N CYS A 50 13.08 -27.96 25.06
CA CYS A 50 14.16 -28.07 24.09
C CYS A 50 15.50 -28.16 24.82
N GLU A 51 15.61 -29.13 25.74
CA GLU A 51 16.92 -29.50 26.30
C GLU A 51 17.43 -30.71 25.50
N ASN A 52 18.54 -30.49 24.81
CA ASN A 52 19.35 -31.49 24.14
C ASN A 52 18.80 -32.09 22.83
N SER A 53 18.99 -31.37 21.75
CA SER A 53 19.20 -32.02 20.47
C SER A 53 20.22 -31.22 19.64
N ALA A 54 21.38 -31.80 19.50
CA ALA A 54 22.41 -31.35 18.59
C ALA A 54 21.96 -31.66 17.16
N GLY A 55 21.37 -30.69 16.51
CA GLY A 55 20.90 -30.81 15.13
C GLY A 55 19.91 -29.73 14.78
N GLY A 56 20.41 -28.68 14.24
CA GLY A 56 19.83 -27.42 13.79
C GLY A 56 18.40 -27.35 13.31
N VAL A 57 17.43 -27.66 14.17
CA VAL A 57 16.04 -27.28 13.92
C VAL A 57 15.79 -25.98 14.70
N ILE A 58 15.55 -24.92 13.96
CA ILE A 58 15.24 -23.62 14.54
C ILE A 58 13.87 -23.74 15.22
N CYS A 59 13.87 -23.98 16.52
CA CYS A 59 12.67 -23.96 17.35
C CYS A 59 12.19 -22.54 17.63
N GLY A 60 12.41 -21.63 16.69
CA GLY A 60 12.06 -20.22 16.90
C GLY A 60 10.65 -19.81 16.48
N GLU A 61 9.95 -20.69 15.76
CA GLU A 61 8.70 -20.26 15.11
C GLU A 61 7.46 -20.36 15.99
N HIS A 62 7.51 -21.08 17.11
CA HIS A 62 6.31 -21.36 17.92
C HIS A 62 6.36 -20.89 19.38
N ARG A 63 7.42 -20.22 19.79
CA ARG A 63 7.47 -19.66 21.15
C ARG A 63 6.40 -18.58 21.31
N PRO A 64 5.53 -18.69 22.30
CA PRO A 64 4.59 -17.61 22.59
C PRO A 64 5.36 -16.34 22.99
N VAL A 65 5.14 -15.27 22.28
CA VAL A 65 5.76 -13.98 22.60
C VAL A 65 4.79 -13.20 23.48
N SER A 66 5.23 -12.82 24.67
CA SER A 66 4.38 -12.04 25.55
C SER A 66 4.34 -10.58 25.12
N TYR A 67 3.25 -9.91 25.45
CA TYR A 67 3.10 -8.49 25.16
C TYR A 67 4.21 -7.67 25.84
N CYS A 68 4.61 -8.07 27.04
CA CYS A 68 5.67 -7.40 27.82
C CYS A 68 7.02 -7.45 27.11
N GLU A 69 7.32 -8.50 26.36
CA GLU A 69 8.57 -8.62 25.62
C GLU A 69 8.67 -7.60 24.48
N ILE A 70 7.54 -7.12 23.99
CA ILE A 70 7.50 -6.16 22.88
C ILE A 70 7.45 -4.73 23.40
N ASN A 71 6.61 -4.47 24.37
CA ASN A 71 6.27 -3.13 24.81
C ASN A 71 6.83 -2.75 26.19
N GLY A 72 7.27 -3.74 26.98
CA GLY A 72 7.82 -3.48 28.32
C GLY A 72 6.79 -3.02 29.36
N SER A 73 5.52 -2.95 29.01
CA SER A 73 4.46 -2.51 29.90
C SER A 73 3.59 -3.67 30.37
N LEU A 74 3.02 -3.54 31.56
CA LEU A 74 2.11 -4.55 32.07
C LEU A 74 0.82 -4.57 31.25
N TYR A 75 0.38 -5.76 30.91
CA TYR A 75 -0.85 -5.96 30.18
C TYR A 75 -2.08 -5.56 31.01
N ASN A 76 -2.97 -4.79 30.41
CA ASN A 76 -4.25 -4.47 30.96
C ASN A 76 -5.32 -5.35 30.27
N GLU A 77 -5.98 -6.18 31.04
CA GLU A 77 -6.97 -7.14 30.53
C GLU A 77 -8.13 -6.50 29.75
N LYS A 78 -8.35 -5.21 29.97
CA LYS A 78 -9.42 -4.47 29.27
C LYS A 78 -9.02 -3.91 27.92
N GLU A 79 -7.75 -3.98 27.57
CA GLU A 79 -7.26 -3.45 26.30
C GLU A 79 -7.28 -4.50 25.19
N LEU A 80 -7.63 -4.06 24.00
CA LEU A 80 -7.48 -4.89 22.81
C LEU A 80 -6.01 -5.05 22.51
N ILE A 81 -5.56 -6.29 22.35
CA ILE A 81 -4.16 -6.59 22.09
C ILE A 81 -3.99 -6.92 20.61
N PHE A 82 -3.08 -6.19 19.96
CA PHE A 82 -2.60 -6.58 18.63
C PHE A 82 -1.65 -7.78 18.85
N PRO A 83 -1.83 -8.87 18.09
CA PRO A 83 -1.02 -10.08 18.32
C PRO A 83 0.47 -9.80 18.27
N PRO A 84 1.24 -10.11 19.32
CA PRO A 84 2.68 -9.81 19.36
C PRO A 84 3.47 -10.42 18.20
N LYS A 85 3.12 -11.63 17.78
CA LYS A 85 3.80 -12.29 16.65
C LYS A 85 3.65 -11.49 15.34
N LEU A 86 2.52 -10.80 15.15
CA LEU A 86 2.32 -9.98 13.95
C LEU A 86 3.14 -8.70 14.02
N VAL A 87 3.30 -8.12 15.22
CA VAL A 87 4.16 -6.95 15.41
C VAL A 87 5.60 -7.29 15.04
N LEU A 88 6.11 -8.40 15.56
CA LEU A 88 7.48 -8.84 15.29
C LEU A 88 7.70 -9.18 13.82
N ARG A 89 6.69 -9.69 13.14
CA ARG A 89 6.78 -10.04 11.72
C ARG A 89 6.84 -8.82 10.80
N ASN A 90 6.51 -7.66 11.32
CA ASN A 90 6.57 -6.43 10.52
C ASN A 90 7.99 -6.14 10.03
N ASP A 91 8.98 -6.50 10.83
CA ASP A 91 10.39 -6.26 10.56
C ASP A 91 11.08 -7.44 9.86
N LEU A 92 10.30 -8.39 9.34
CA LEU A 92 10.85 -9.55 8.63
C LEU A 92 10.33 -9.57 7.19
N PRO A 93 11.18 -9.93 6.22
CA PRO A 93 10.69 -10.12 4.86
C PRO A 93 9.74 -11.33 4.84
N LEU A 94 8.71 -11.25 4.01
CA LEU A 94 7.76 -12.35 3.88
C LEU A 94 7.86 -13.01 2.52
N LYS A 95 7.74 -14.32 2.53
CA LYS A 95 7.62 -15.14 1.33
C LYS A 95 6.52 -16.16 1.60
N LEU A 96 5.40 -16.01 0.94
CA LEU A 96 4.23 -16.86 1.16
C LEU A 96 3.88 -17.58 -0.13
N HIS A 97 3.43 -18.81 0.00
CA HIS A 97 2.94 -19.63 -1.10
C HIS A 97 1.46 -19.91 -0.87
N GLY A 98 0.63 -19.50 -1.82
CA GLY A 98 -0.81 -19.68 -1.76
C GLY A 98 -1.29 -20.82 -2.65
N PHE A 99 -2.57 -21.02 -2.65
CA PHE A 99 -3.20 -22.02 -3.51
C PHE A 99 -3.01 -21.65 -4.99
N GLY A 100 -2.95 -22.66 -5.85
CA GLY A 100 -2.80 -22.44 -7.29
C GLY A 100 -1.44 -21.93 -7.71
N GLY A 101 -0.42 -22.05 -6.85
CA GLY A 101 0.94 -21.65 -7.17
C GLY A 101 1.21 -20.15 -7.03
N ILE A 102 0.26 -19.39 -6.48
CA ILE A 102 0.45 -17.96 -6.25
C ILE A 102 1.57 -17.76 -5.22
N ARG A 103 2.45 -16.82 -5.50
CA ARG A 103 3.55 -16.45 -4.57
C ARG A 103 3.42 -14.98 -4.21
N TRP A 104 3.59 -14.70 -2.92
CA TRP A 104 3.55 -13.36 -2.37
C TRP A 104 4.89 -13.07 -1.70
N TYR A 105 5.50 -11.94 -2.06
CA TYR A 105 6.74 -11.48 -1.47
C TYR A 105 6.54 -10.10 -0.84
N ARG A 106 7.21 -9.87 0.31
CA ARG A 106 7.29 -8.55 0.93
C ARG A 106 8.74 -8.27 1.27
N PRO A 107 9.50 -7.68 0.34
CA PRO A 107 10.87 -7.26 0.64
C PRO A 107 10.89 -6.05 1.56
N LEU A 108 12.01 -5.84 2.26
CA LEU A 108 12.22 -4.72 3.17
C LEU A 108 13.27 -3.73 2.67
N LYS A 109 13.90 -3.98 1.53
CA LYS A 109 14.94 -3.12 0.96
C LYS A 109 14.73 -3.01 -0.54
N LEU A 110 15.08 -1.86 -1.10
CA LEU A 110 14.99 -1.65 -2.54
C LEU A 110 15.77 -2.70 -3.32
N LYS A 111 16.99 -3.01 -2.87
CA LYS A 111 17.82 -4.04 -3.53
C LYS A 111 17.05 -5.35 -3.67
N ASN A 112 16.43 -5.83 -2.59
CA ASN A 112 15.68 -7.10 -2.62
C ASN A 112 14.49 -7.02 -3.57
N LEU A 113 13.83 -5.86 -3.64
CA LEU A 113 12.73 -5.64 -4.57
C LEU A 113 13.22 -5.70 -6.02
N LEU A 114 14.36 -5.06 -6.32
CA LEU A 114 14.94 -5.08 -7.66
C LEU A 114 15.39 -6.49 -8.05
N ASP A 115 15.98 -7.24 -7.11
CA ASP A 115 16.36 -8.65 -7.34
C ASP A 115 15.12 -9.49 -7.69
N LEU A 116 13.99 -9.26 -6.96
CA LEU A 116 12.73 -9.94 -7.26
C LEU A 116 12.18 -9.55 -8.63
N LYS A 117 12.24 -8.26 -8.99
CA LYS A 117 11.77 -7.80 -10.30
C LYS A 117 12.66 -8.29 -11.43
N SER A 118 13.95 -8.47 -11.17
CA SER A 118 14.87 -9.08 -12.13
C SER A 118 14.55 -10.56 -12.36
N ALA A 119 14.28 -11.28 -11.25
CA ALA A 119 13.94 -12.72 -11.32
C ALA A 119 12.53 -12.94 -11.88
N TYR A 120 11.62 -12.03 -11.64
CA TYR A 120 10.21 -12.13 -12.04
C TYR A 120 9.76 -10.80 -12.66
N PRO A 121 10.15 -10.52 -13.90
CA PRO A 121 9.84 -9.20 -14.50
C PRO A 121 8.35 -8.89 -14.61
N ASP A 122 7.51 -9.91 -14.75
CA ASP A 122 6.05 -9.78 -14.85
C ASP A 122 5.35 -9.75 -13.50
N ALA A 123 6.09 -9.87 -12.38
CA ALA A 123 5.49 -9.82 -11.05
C ALA A 123 4.74 -8.50 -10.85
N LYS A 124 3.51 -8.61 -10.33
CA LYS A 124 2.66 -7.44 -10.08
C LYS A 124 3.05 -6.80 -8.75
N LEU A 125 3.36 -5.51 -8.77
CA LEU A 125 3.62 -4.75 -7.55
C LEU A 125 2.28 -4.40 -6.90
N VAL A 126 2.23 -4.54 -5.57
CA VAL A 126 1.02 -4.27 -4.79
C VAL A 126 1.38 -3.37 -3.60
N ALA A 127 0.62 -2.31 -3.43
CA ALA A 127 0.65 -1.50 -2.21
C ALA A 127 -0.68 -1.71 -1.46
N GLY A 128 -1.64 -0.84 -1.61
CA GLY A 128 -2.91 -0.90 -0.91
C GLY A 128 -3.97 -1.80 -1.51
N ASN A 129 -3.67 -2.48 -2.61
CA ASN A 129 -4.57 -3.42 -3.28
C ASN A 129 -5.88 -2.80 -3.81
N THR A 130 -5.94 -1.48 -3.91
CA THR A 130 -7.17 -0.77 -4.31
C THR A 130 -7.49 -0.89 -5.80
N GLU A 131 -6.51 -1.20 -6.64
CA GLU A 131 -6.74 -1.53 -8.06
C GLU A 131 -6.52 -3.02 -8.31
N VAL A 132 -5.42 -3.59 -7.81
CA VAL A 132 -5.09 -5.02 -8.04
C VAL A 132 -6.21 -5.92 -7.53
N GLY A 133 -6.79 -5.60 -6.37
CA GLY A 133 -7.93 -6.34 -5.83
C GLY A 133 -9.15 -6.28 -6.74
N ILE A 134 -9.39 -5.13 -7.37
CA ILE A 134 -10.49 -4.99 -8.35
C ILE A 134 -10.20 -5.83 -9.60
N GLU A 135 -8.95 -5.79 -10.08
CA GLU A 135 -8.54 -6.58 -11.25
C GLU A 135 -8.74 -8.08 -10.98
N ILE A 136 -8.35 -8.56 -9.82
CA ILE A 136 -8.48 -9.99 -9.45
C ILE A 136 -9.96 -10.36 -9.29
N ASN A 137 -10.71 -9.58 -8.50
CA ASN A 137 -12.07 -9.97 -8.09
C ASN A 137 -13.12 -9.74 -9.16
N PHE A 138 -12.94 -8.74 -10.03
CA PHE A 138 -13.99 -8.35 -10.98
C PHE A 138 -13.59 -8.48 -12.44
N LYS A 139 -12.27 -8.52 -12.72
CA LYS A 139 -11.78 -8.68 -14.09
C LYS A 139 -11.10 -10.03 -14.31
N SER A 140 -11.12 -10.90 -13.28
CA SER A 140 -10.52 -12.24 -13.32
C SER A 140 -9.03 -12.23 -13.69
N ALA A 141 -8.34 -11.13 -13.38
CA ALA A 141 -6.90 -11.06 -13.62
C ALA A 141 -6.17 -12.07 -12.74
N GLN A 142 -5.17 -12.71 -13.30
CA GLN A 142 -4.37 -13.69 -12.57
C GLN A 142 -2.93 -13.22 -12.49
N TYR A 143 -2.44 -13.10 -11.27
CA TYR A 143 -1.08 -12.68 -10.99
C TYR A 143 -0.39 -13.79 -10.20
N PRO A 144 0.40 -14.63 -10.88
CA PRO A 144 1.06 -15.74 -10.15
C PRO A 144 2.09 -15.25 -9.14
N ILE A 145 2.62 -14.04 -9.34
CA ILE A 145 3.60 -13.48 -8.41
C ILE A 145 3.19 -12.04 -8.06
N LEU A 146 3.04 -11.80 -6.75
CA LEU A 146 2.70 -10.50 -6.20
C LEU A 146 3.83 -10.05 -5.28
N ILE A 147 4.25 -8.79 -5.42
CA ILE A 147 5.31 -8.21 -4.58
C ILE A 147 4.75 -6.99 -3.86
N CYS A 148 4.66 -7.09 -2.53
CA CYS A 148 4.19 -5.99 -1.68
C CYS A 148 5.34 -5.01 -1.43
N VAL A 149 5.14 -3.75 -1.81
CA VAL A 149 6.19 -2.73 -1.76
C VAL A 149 6.08 -1.78 -0.57
N THR A 150 5.09 -1.98 0.28
CA THR A 150 4.76 -1.03 1.35
C THR A 150 5.83 -0.90 2.44
N HIS A 151 6.71 -1.89 2.57
CA HIS A 151 7.73 -1.93 3.63
C HIS A 151 9.13 -1.62 3.11
N VAL A 152 9.24 -1.09 1.89
CA VAL A 152 10.54 -0.67 1.32
C VAL A 152 10.73 0.80 1.64
N PRO A 153 11.67 1.16 2.54
CA PRO A 153 11.80 2.56 2.99
C PRO A 153 12.10 3.54 1.87
N GLU A 154 12.89 3.11 0.88
CA GLU A 154 13.28 3.96 -0.25
C GLU A 154 12.07 4.35 -1.11
N LEU A 155 10.98 3.57 -1.06
CA LEU A 155 9.73 3.88 -1.76
C LEU A 155 8.76 4.67 -0.89
N ASN A 156 9.09 4.88 0.39
CA ASN A 156 8.22 5.58 1.34
C ASN A 156 8.77 6.95 1.74
N VAL A 157 9.74 7.45 1.00
CA VAL A 157 10.37 8.75 1.27
C VAL A 157 9.32 9.87 1.12
N LEU A 158 9.38 10.82 2.03
CA LEU A 158 8.69 12.10 1.89
C LEU A 158 9.68 13.16 2.38
N SER A 159 10.28 13.86 1.46
CA SER A 159 11.41 14.72 1.75
C SER A 159 11.25 16.10 1.11
N ILE A 160 11.36 17.12 1.92
CA ILE A 160 11.37 18.50 1.45
C ILE A 160 12.81 18.83 1.00
N LYS A 161 12.94 19.25 -0.24
CA LYS A 161 14.22 19.66 -0.84
C LYS A 161 14.22 21.16 -1.05
N GLU A 162 15.38 21.72 -1.32
CA GLU A 162 15.53 23.14 -1.62
C GLU A 162 14.62 23.57 -2.79
N ASN A 163 14.52 22.74 -3.83
CA ASN A 163 13.82 23.07 -5.08
C ASN A 163 12.46 22.39 -5.22
N GLY A 164 11.98 21.63 -4.22
CA GLY A 164 10.70 20.92 -4.33
C GLY A 164 10.49 19.89 -3.23
N VAL A 165 9.60 18.97 -3.51
CA VAL A 165 9.26 17.86 -2.59
C VAL A 165 9.44 16.55 -3.32
N GLU A 166 10.13 15.62 -2.68
CA GLU A 166 10.27 14.25 -3.20
C GLU A 166 9.32 13.32 -2.45
N ILE A 167 8.53 12.58 -3.21
CA ILE A 167 7.48 11.67 -2.72
C ILE A 167 7.78 10.27 -3.23
N GLY A 168 8.02 9.35 -2.34
CA GLY A 168 8.22 7.93 -2.69
C GLY A 168 6.95 7.30 -3.24
N SER A 169 7.12 6.39 -4.16
CA SER A 169 5.98 5.80 -4.89
C SER A 169 5.04 4.96 -4.01
N SER A 170 5.50 4.41 -2.90
CA SER A 170 4.66 3.68 -1.94
C SER A 170 3.97 4.61 -0.92
N GLY A 171 4.36 5.88 -0.95
CA GLY A 171 3.71 6.84 -0.05
C GLY A 171 2.20 6.85 -0.25
N UNK A 172 1.60 6.69 0.78
CA UNK A 172 0.16 6.71 0.80
C UNK A 172 -0.38 8.09 0.61
N UNK A 173 -1.64 8.25 -0.09
CA UNK A 173 -2.29 9.46 -0.36
C UNK A 173 -2.76 10.25 0.85
N UNK A 174 -2.84 9.52 2.01
CA UNK A 174 -3.14 10.11 3.28
C UNK A 174 -1.96 10.81 3.89
N UNK A 175 -0.82 10.29 3.68
CA UNK A 175 0.44 10.85 4.17
C UNK A 175 0.85 12.02 3.28
N UNK A 176 0.41 11.97 2.06
CA UNK A 176 0.63 13.04 1.15
C UNK A 176 -0.31 14.22 1.41
N UNK A 177 -1.45 14.03 1.81
CA UNK A 177 -2.37 15.02 2.15
C UNK A 177 -2.07 15.74 3.45
N UNK A 178 -1.49 14.97 4.28
CA UNK A 178 -1.07 15.49 5.56
C UNK A 178 0.24 16.25 5.44
N UNK A 179 1.05 15.87 4.67
CA UNK A 179 2.29 16.52 4.43
C UNK A 179 2.11 17.78 3.57
N UNK A 180 1.21 17.69 2.70
CA UNK A 180 0.90 18.81 1.88
C UNK A 180 0.16 19.91 2.61
N UNK A 181 -0.51 19.50 3.48
CA UNK A 181 -1.19 20.39 4.32
C UNK A 181 -0.34 21.02 5.38
N UNK A 182 0.61 20.32 5.74
CA UNK A 182 1.60 20.77 6.69
C UNK A 182 2.65 21.67 5.98
N UNK A 183 2.85 21.42 4.83
CA UNK A 183 3.74 22.23 4.08
C UNK A 183 3.12 23.59 3.67
N UNK A 184 1.92 23.53 3.49
CA UNK A 184 1.21 24.70 3.15
C UNK A 184 1.01 25.66 4.33
N UNK A 185 1.13 25.05 5.32
CA UNK A 185 1.02 25.79 6.51
C UNK A 185 2.37 26.36 6.98
N UNK A 186 3.34 25.69 6.67
CA UNK A 186 4.65 26.08 7.12
C UNK A 186 5.36 26.94 6.06
N UNK A 187 5.01 26.74 4.91
CA UNK A 187 5.72 27.48 3.89
C UNK A 187 4.91 28.73 3.52
N UNK A 188 5.48 29.58 2.90
CA UNK A 188 4.79 30.77 2.49
C UNK A 188 3.83 30.51 1.38
N UNK A 189 2.95 31.20 1.25
CA UNK A 189 1.85 31.12 0.30
C UNK A 189 2.21 31.05 -1.15
N UNK A 190 3.21 31.64 -1.53
CA UNK A 190 3.62 31.74 -2.87
C UNK A 190 4.20 30.45 -3.39
N UNK A 191 4.84 29.75 -2.73
CA UNK A 191 5.44 28.52 -3.16
C UNK A 191 4.56 27.33 -2.97
N UNK A 192 3.52 27.52 -2.36
CA UNK A 192 2.60 26.43 -2.06
C UNK A 192 1.47 26.22 -3.11
N UNK A 193 1.37 26.91 -4.14
CA UNK A 193 0.37 26.80 -5.16
C UNK A 193 0.22 25.41 -5.76
N UNK A 194 1.20 24.66 -5.98
CA UNK A 194 1.18 23.34 -6.44
C UNK A 194 0.73 22.36 -5.37
N UNK A 195 1.07 22.45 -4.20
CA UNK A 195 0.67 21.70 -3.06
C UNK A 195 -0.76 21.93 -2.64
N UNK A 196 -1.18 23.11 -2.89
CA UNK A 196 -2.55 23.44 -2.66
C UNK A 196 -3.54 22.75 -3.58
N ALA A 197 -3.25 22.76 -4.85
CA ALA A 197 -4.14 22.05 -5.81
C ALA A 197 -4.23 20.54 -5.55
N ILE A 198 -3.10 19.92 -5.29
CA ILE A 198 -3.05 18.49 -4.98
C ILE A 198 -3.82 18.19 -3.68
N SER A 199 -3.59 19.02 -2.67
CA SER A 199 -4.27 18.86 -1.38
C SER A 199 -5.80 19.03 -1.53
N GLU A 200 -6.22 20.03 -2.30
CA GLU A 200 -7.65 20.25 -2.56
C GLU A 200 -8.27 19.06 -3.30
N GLN A 201 -7.60 18.59 -4.33
CA GLN A 201 -8.07 17.42 -5.08
C GLN A 201 -8.18 16.18 -4.18
N LEU A 202 -7.24 16.00 -3.26
CA LEU A 202 -7.25 14.87 -2.34
C LEU A 202 -8.44 14.90 -1.35
N LYS A 203 -9.05 16.04 -1.15
CA LYS A 203 -10.30 16.12 -0.34
C LYS A 203 -11.42 15.34 -1.01
N TRP A 204 -11.48 15.39 -2.33
CA TRP A 204 -12.52 14.75 -3.16
C TRP A 204 -12.13 13.37 -3.66
N PHE A 205 -10.90 12.93 -3.42
CA PHE A 205 -10.42 11.57 -3.68
C PHE A 205 -11.21 10.60 -2.80
N PRO A 206 -11.36 9.34 -3.17
CA PRO A 206 -12.15 8.39 -2.38
C PRO A 206 -11.81 8.43 -0.89
N GLY A 207 -12.77 7.96 -0.10
CA GLY A 207 -12.81 8.09 1.35
C GLY A 207 -11.53 7.76 2.11
N LYS A 208 -11.51 8.10 3.38
CA LYS A 208 -10.34 7.96 4.25
C LYS A 208 -9.76 6.54 4.23
N GLN A 209 -10.63 5.53 4.19
CA GLN A 209 -10.20 4.13 4.15
C GLN A 209 -9.36 3.80 2.91
N VAL A 210 -9.72 4.35 1.75
CA VAL A 210 -8.94 4.17 0.51
C VAL A 210 -7.66 5.00 0.57
N LYS A 211 -7.74 6.25 1.02
CA LYS A 211 -6.57 7.14 1.12
C LYS A 211 -5.48 6.58 2.04
N ASN A 212 -5.88 5.81 3.05
CA ASN A 212 -4.94 5.22 4.00
C ASN A 212 -4.12 4.07 3.43
N VAL A 213 -4.54 3.48 2.31
CA VAL A 213 -3.84 2.34 1.72
C VAL A 213 -3.39 2.55 0.28
N ALA A 214 -4.12 3.37 -0.48
CA ALA A 214 -3.77 3.65 -1.87
C ALA A 214 -2.46 4.45 -1.93
N SER A 215 -1.55 4.00 -2.78
CA SER A 215 -0.24 4.64 -2.96
C SER A 215 -0.24 5.60 -4.14
N VAL A 216 0.61 6.61 -4.05
CA VAL A 216 0.79 7.60 -5.11
C VAL A 216 1.27 6.90 -6.40
N GLY A 217 2.30 6.05 -6.28
CA GLY A 217 2.83 5.31 -7.43
C GLY A 217 1.82 4.35 -8.03
N GLY A 218 0.98 3.71 -7.18
CA GLY A 218 -0.09 2.84 -7.68
C GLY A 218 -1.08 3.60 -8.55
N ASN A 219 -1.50 4.79 -8.11
CA ASN A 219 -2.39 5.65 -8.88
C ASN A 219 -1.75 6.05 -10.22
N ILE A 220 -0.48 6.47 -10.18
CA ILE A 220 0.26 6.90 -11.38
C ILE A 220 0.41 5.73 -12.36
N CYS A 221 0.92 4.59 -11.89
CA CYS A 221 1.22 3.44 -12.75
C CYS A 221 -0.02 2.74 -13.30
N THR A 222 -1.16 2.90 -12.64
CA THR A 222 -2.45 2.43 -13.17
C THR A 222 -2.84 3.24 -14.41
N ALA A 223 -2.43 4.51 -14.49
CA ALA A 223 -2.70 5.42 -15.62
C ALA A 223 -4.17 5.39 -16.04
N SER A 224 -5.06 5.40 -15.03
CA SER A 224 -6.50 5.41 -15.31
C SER A 224 -6.92 6.75 -15.92
N PRO A 225 -7.79 6.74 -16.95
CA PRO A 225 -8.31 8.01 -17.48
C PRO A 225 -9.21 8.75 -16.50
N ILE A 226 -9.64 8.08 -15.41
CA ILE A 226 -10.45 8.72 -14.37
C ILE A 226 -9.63 9.07 -13.12
N SER A 227 -8.29 9.04 -13.23
CA SER A 227 -7.43 9.37 -12.08
C SER A 227 -7.63 10.83 -11.67
N ASP A 228 -7.88 11.05 -10.40
CA ASP A 228 -8.05 12.40 -9.85
C ASP A 228 -6.73 13.18 -9.84
N LEU A 229 -5.59 12.50 -9.79
CA LEU A 229 -4.29 13.14 -9.58
C LEU A 229 -3.44 13.23 -10.85
N ASN A 230 -3.61 12.32 -11.82
CA ASN A 230 -2.71 12.30 -12.98
C ASN A 230 -2.75 13.60 -13.80
N PRO A 231 -3.92 14.24 -14.02
CA PRO A 231 -3.91 15.54 -14.69
C PRO A 231 -3.15 16.61 -13.90
N LEU A 232 -3.17 16.53 -12.58
CA LEU A 232 -2.42 17.49 -11.76
C LEU A 232 -0.92 17.26 -11.84
N TRP A 233 -0.46 15.98 -11.79
CA TRP A 233 0.98 15.72 -11.96
C TRP A 233 1.51 16.30 -13.26
N MET A 234 0.70 16.22 -14.32
CA MET A 234 1.06 16.80 -15.62
C MET A 234 1.10 18.34 -15.54
N ALA A 235 0.06 18.95 -14.94
CA ALA A 235 -0.03 20.40 -14.83
C ALA A 235 1.11 20.99 -14.00
N VAL A 236 1.49 20.34 -12.88
CA VAL A 236 2.55 20.84 -11.99
C VAL A 236 3.95 20.50 -12.46
N ARG A 237 4.10 19.88 -13.61
CA ARG A 237 5.40 19.54 -14.20
C ARG A 237 6.19 18.56 -13.30
N ALA A 238 5.50 17.60 -12.71
CA ALA A 238 6.15 16.59 -11.88
C ALA A 238 7.19 15.80 -12.67
N GLU A 239 8.24 15.39 -12.00
CA GLU A 239 9.28 14.52 -12.58
C GLU A 239 9.19 13.17 -11.89
N PHE A 240 9.33 12.11 -12.67
CA PHE A 240 9.21 10.75 -12.18
C PHE A 240 10.56 10.06 -12.25
N HIS A 241 11.06 9.61 -11.10
CA HIS A 241 12.32 8.89 -11.01
C HIS A 241 12.02 7.40 -11.13
N ILE A 242 12.57 6.76 -12.12
CA ILE A 242 12.35 5.36 -12.45
C ILE A 242 13.66 4.62 -12.26
N VAL A 243 13.62 3.48 -11.58
CA VAL A 243 14.82 2.69 -11.31
C VAL A 243 14.71 1.34 -12.02
N ASP A 244 15.80 0.92 -12.67
CA ASP A 244 15.87 -0.39 -13.32
C ASP A 244 16.36 -1.47 -12.35
N SER A 245 16.38 -2.71 -12.80
CA SER A 245 16.81 -3.86 -11.97
C SER A 245 18.28 -3.79 -11.55
N LYS A 246 19.09 -2.97 -12.21
CA LYS A 246 20.51 -2.78 -11.88
C LYS A 246 20.73 -1.62 -10.90
N GLY A 247 19.67 -0.85 -10.62
CA GLY A 247 19.75 0.32 -9.74
C GLY A 247 20.04 1.62 -10.45
N ASN A 248 20.06 1.64 -11.80
CA ASN A 248 20.22 2.90 -12.54
C ASN A 248 18.90 3.69 -12.51
N ILE A 249 19.00 4.99 -12.28
CA ILE A 249 17.82 5.84 -12.19
C ILE A 249 17.75 6.74 -13.43
N ARG A 250 16.56 6.81 -14.04
CA ARG A 250 16.28 7.79 -15.10
C ARG A 250 15.11 8.66 -14.65
N THR A 251 15.08 9.88 -15.18
CA THR A 251 14.01 10.86 -14.91
C THR A 251 13.12 10.99 -16.14
N VAL A 252 11.81 10.91 -15.92
CA VAL A 252 10.81 11.10 -16.97
C VAL A 252 9.93 12.27 -16.55
N HIS A 253 9.76 13.23 -17.45
CA HIS A 253 8.86 14.36 -17.19
C HIS A 253 7.41 13.92 -17.34
N SER A 254 6.52 14.55 -16.58
CA SER A 254 5.11 14.14 -16.51
C SER A 254 4.40 14.12 -17.88
N LYS A 255 4.81 14.99 -18.78
CA LYS A 255 4.23 15.03 -20.13
C LYS A 255 4.57 13.78 -20.97
N ASP A 256 5.65 13.08 -20.62
CA ASP A 256 6.17 11.96 -21.37
C ASP A 256 5.87 10.61 -20.71
N LEU A 257 5.40 10.61 -19.45
CA LEU A 257 5.15 9.36 -18.73
C LEU A 257 3.89 8.63 -19.21
N PHE A 258 2.80 9.37 -19.46
CA PHE A 258 1.50 8.78 -19.78
C PHE A 258 1.38 8.58 -21.29
N LEU A 259 1.54 7.33 -21.74
CA LEU A 259 1.61 7.00 -23.17
C LEU A 259 0.23 6.72 -23.79
N GLY A 260 -0.79 6.48 -22.96
CA GLY A 260 -2.12 6.16 -23.46
C GLY A 260 -2.98 5.49 -22.39
N TYR A 261 -4.08 4.91 -22.83
CA TYR A 261 -5.04 4.28 -21.92
C TYR A 261 -4.36 3.19 -21.10
N ARG A 262 -4.22 3.40 -19.79
CA ARG A 262 -3.59 2.49 -18.83
C ARG A 262 -2.15 2.09 -19.22
N LYS A 263 -1.43 3.03 -19.85
CA LYS A 263 -0.04 2.80 -20.25
C LYS A 263 0.86 3.93 -19.77
N VAL A 264 1.94 3.55 -19.13
CA VAL A 264 3.01 4.47 -18.69
C VAL A 264 4.34 4.07 -19.32
N ASP A 265 5.28 5.00 -19.36
CA ASP A 265 6.64 4.78 -19.87
C ASP A 265 7.49 4.05 -18.82
N LEU A 266 7.13 2.79 -18.57
CA LEU A 266 7.90 1.87 -17.72
C LEU A 266 8.19 0.61 -18.56
N VAL A 267 9.47 0.31 -18.75
CA VAL A 267 9.82 -0.94 -19.41
C VAL A 267 9.85 -2.07 -18.40
N GLN A 268 9.83 -3.28 -18.91
CA GLN A 268 9.79 -4.48 -18.06
C GLN A 268 10.99 -4.50 -17.11
N GLY A 269 10.72 -4.72 -15.84
CA GLY A 269 11.76 -4.72 -14.80
C GLY A 269 11.98 -3.37 -14.12
N GLU A 270 11.48 -2.29 -14.70
CA GLU A 270 11.57 -0.97 -14.07
C GLU A 270 10.50 -0.77 -13.00
N ILE A 271 10.80 0.12 -12.07
CA ILE A 271 9.92 0.49 -10.94
C ILE A 271 9.92 2.00 -10.82
N LEU A 272 8.74 2.58 -10.65
CA LEU A 272 8.63 4.00 -10.25
C LEU A 272 9.15 4.12 -8.81
N LEU A 273 10.25 4.84 -8.64
CA LEU A 273 10.93 5.02 -7.35
C LEU A 273 10.29 6.15 -6.55
N SER A 274 10.24 7.32 -7.17
CA SER A 274 9.72 8.53 -6.51
C SER A 274 9.19 9.51 -7.55
N ILE A 275 8.47 10.51 -7.04
CA ILE A 275 7.95 11.65 -7.79
C ILE A 275 8.56 12.90 -7.19
N PHE A 276 9.15 13.73 -8.02
CA PHE A 276 9.64 15.04 -7.62
C PHE A 276 8.66 16.11 -8.06
N LEU A 277 8.22 16.93 -7.11
CA LEU A 277 7.27 18.01 -7.31
C LEU A 277 8.01 19.34 -7.08
N PRO A 278 8.31 20.10 -8.15
CA PRO A 278 9.04 21.35 -7.95
C PRO A 278 8.18 22.42 -7.26
N TRP A 279 8.84 23.37 -6.62
CA TRP A 279 8.11 24.51 -6.06
C TRP A 279 7.50 25.34 -7.19
N SER A 280 6.38 25.98 -6.88
CA SER A 280 5.74 26.93 -7.80
C SER A 280 6.64 28.16 -7.98
N ARG A 281 6.67 28.68 -9.20
CA ARG A 281 7.33 29.95 -9.49
C ARG A 281 6.46 31.11 -8.99
N HIS A 282 7.03 32.27 -8.88
CA HIS A 282 6.27 33.49 -8.62
C HIS A 282 5.30 33.70 -9.80
N TYR A 283 4.07 34.09 -9.54
CA TYR A 283 2.98 34.22 -10.53
C TYR A 283 2.60 32.95 -11.29
N GLU A 284 2.89 31.77 -10.69
CA GLU A 284 2.45 30.50 -11.23
C GLU A 284 1.24 30.01 -10.42
N PHE A 285 0.15 29.76 -11.11
CA PHE A 285 -1.12 29.34 -10.51
C PHE A 285 -1.51 27.97 -11.03
N VAL A 286 -1.92 27.10 -10.13
CA VAL A 286 -2.40 25.75 -10.48
C VAL A 286 -3.77 25.57 -9.86
N LYS A 287 -4.70 24.99 -10.62
CA LYS A 287 -6.06 24.74 -10.15
C LYS A 287 -6.52 23.35 -10.61
N GLU A 288 -7.17 22.67 -9.69
CA GLU A 288 -7.79 21.36 -9.91
C GLU A 288 -9.29 21.52 -10.18
N PHE A 289 -9.81 20.61 -10.99
CA PHE A 289 -11.25 20.52 -11.26
C PHE A 289 -11.66 19.06 -11.30
N LYS A 290 -12.76 18.75 -10.64
CA LYS A 290 -13.35 17.41 -10.67
C LYS A 290 -14.87 17.54 -10.80
N GLN A 291 -15.42 16.82 -11.74
CA GLN A 291 -16.87 16.67 -11.90
C GLN A 291 -17.22 15.21 -11.70
N SER A 292 -18.15 14.92 -10.81
CA SER A 292 -18.63 13.58 -10.53
C SER A 292 -20.12 13.62 -10.20
N HIS A 293 -20.78 12.45 -10.16
CA HIS A 293 -22.22 12.38 -9.83
C HIS A 293 -22.49 12.80 -8.39
N ARG A 294 -21.62 12.39 -7.46
CA ARG A 294 -21.74 12.74 -6.05
C ARG A 294 -20.57 13.65 -5.68
N ARG A 295 -20.79 14.43 -4.63
CA ARG A 295 -19.75 15.35 -4.15
C ARG A 295 -18.54 14.62 -3.59
N GLU A 296 -18.78 13.56 -2.82
CA GLU A 296 -17.73 12.82 -2.11
C GLU A 296 -17.72 11.36 -2.51
N ASP A 297 -16.56 10.73 -2.39
CA ASP A 297 -16.36 9.29 -2.58
C ASP A 297 -16.89 8.79 -3.94
N ASP A 298 -16.61 9.54 -5.00
CA ASP A 298 -17.13 9.16 -6.32
C ASP A 298 -16.05 9.23 -7.40
N ILE A 299 -16.25 8.46 -8.44
CA ILE A 299 -15.39 8.40 -9.61
C ILE A 299 -15.65 9.64 -10.46
N ALA A 300 -14.59 10.24 -10.97
CA ALA A 300 -14.71 11.41 -11.82
C ALA A 300 -15.34 11.06 -13.19
N LEU A 301 -16.26 11.90 -13.61
CA LEU A 301 -16.70 11.96 -15.02
C LEU A 301 -15.68 12.71 -15.84
N VAL A 302 -15.20 13.83 -15.29
CA VAL A 302 -14.18 14.68 -15.91
C VAL A 302 -13.27 15.22 -14.81
N ASN A 303 -11.98 15.21 -15.05
CA ASN A 303 -10.96 15.86 -14.24
C ASN A 303 -10.14 16.80 -15.11
N ALA A 304 -9.65 17.89 -14.52
CA ALA A 304 -8.69 18.76 -15.17
C ALA A 304 -7.69 19.32 -14.15
N GLY A 305 -6.44 19.38 -14.54
CA GLY A 305 -5.43 20.15 -13.85
C GLY A 305 -5.02 21.29 -14.78
N MET A 306 -5.12 22.51 -14.30
CA MET A 306 -4.77 23.68 -15.12
C MET A 306 -3.63 24.47 -14.47
N ARG A 307 -2.72 24.94 -15.30
CA ARG A 307 -1.58 25.74 -14.84
C ARG A 307 -1.45 26.98 -15.71
N VAL A 308 -1.30 28.11 -15.06
CA VAL A 308 -1.02 29.40 -15.71
C VAL A 308 0.24 29.98 -15.09
N TYR A 309 1.13 30.46 -15.91
CA TYR A 309 2.30 31.22 -15.50
C TYR A 309 2.23 32.60 -16.17
N LEU A 310 2.27 33.62 -15.35
CA LEU A 310 2.18 35.01 -15.83
C LEU A 310 3.57 35.63 -15.76
N GLU A 311 3.99 36.21 -16.85
CA GLU A 311 5.24 36.96 -16.92
C GLU A 311 4.95 38.45 -16.79
N GLU A 312 5.78 39.12 -16.01
CA GLU A 312 5.66 40.56 -15.85
C GLU A 312 6.08 41.21 -17.17
N VAL A 313 5.18 42.01 -17.73
CA VAL A 313 5.50 42.77 -18.95
C VAL A 313 6.08 44.09 -18.51
N GLY A 314 7.35 44.33 -18.87
CA GLY A 314 8.03 45.56 -18.55
C GLY A 314 7.55 46.77 -19.34
#